data_f442ee224df8b3880d839e325b703a46
#
_entry.id   f442ee224df8b3880d839e325b703a46
#
_cell.length_a   1.000
_cell.length_b   1.000
_cell.length_c   1.000
_cell.angle_alpha   90.00
_cell.angle_beta   90.00
_cell.angle_gamma   90.00
#
_symmetry.space_group_name_H-M   'P 1'
#
loop_
_entity.id
_entity.type
_entity.pdbx_description
1 polymer ?
#
loop_
_entity_poly.entity_id
_entity_poly.type
_entity_poly.pdbx_seq_one_letter_code
_entity_poly.pdbx_strand_id
1 'polypeptide(L)'
;LKWTANIKLEISKSKAIISRRKTGKSALMERLFNIIFEQNDKIVPFYIEIKEISKWFGEFAREYFFTFIHQYIAFHSRNPEYLNYSSNYIKVIDAARKEGLDYLIDYIEDFEYLEKQGLIDLLWDKAREAPCVIARYKDERILQMIDEFQFMNRYIFRDKACKDCISNLAGSYLHTAERKNAPFLVSGSWVGWLIDDLNKMLPGRFILEDLVNMPRHEAIEMALNYSEITQIPITYETACNIADLTEGNPFYMSSLFQSSYDDKDFSTEKGILEVLDFETFDKKGSIRGTWMEYIDSAIDRVNDKNGKNIIIYICNKREVSRADIKKDLNLETDDRELEKRLKAFVKADIIEQETSNFQYQAVHDNIFDKVFRGVYQEEIDGFTPDKIKLEYRELYKKVSGQFNKYKGEFSEYIIINHLKHHTYKQNDLYVSMIHNLPEKFTFVEYDSIWSYTASPVHKKNIQIDILAHAGAEQYSLIGEVKNRKAKFSLKEAKEFFNKAKQVKQMENIDKAIFIIFSSAGFYKNCLKFLTDKQIAYSEDKRLFDI
;
A
#
# COMPACT_ATOMS: atom_id res chain seq x y z
N LEU A 1 7.34 0.52 12.32
CA LEU A 1 8.33 0.21 13.36
C LEU A 1 8.95 1.45 14.01
N LYS A 2 9.43 2.48 13.26
CA LYS A 2 9.99 3.72 13.88
C LYS A 2 8.97 4.45 14.75
N TRP A 3 7.71 4.50 14.34
CA TRP A 3 6.66 5.16 15.11
C TRP A 3 6.33 4.40 16.41
N THR A 4 6.30 3.08 16.41
CA THR A 4 6.10 2.27 17.62
C THR A 4 7.24 2.47 18.64
N ALA A 5 8.48 2.62 18.17
CA ALA A 5 9.59 3.01 19.06
C ALA A 5 9.35 4.38 19.74
N ASN A 6 8.84 5.37 19.00
CA ASN A 6 8.49 6.68 19.56
C ASN A 6 7.32 6.61 20.55
N ILE A 7 6.36 5.68 20.37
CA ILE A 7 5.28 5.45 21.32
C ILE A 7 5.85 4.99 22.67
N LYS A 8 6.79 4.05 22.67
CA LYS A 8 7.46 3.57 23.89
C LYS A 8 8.14 4.69 24.67
N LEU A 9 8.67 5.69 23.97
CA LEU A 9 9.36 6.85 24.54
C LEU A 9 8.43 8.03 24.90
N GLU A 10 7.11 7.91 24.69
CA GLU A 10 6.12 8.98 24.89
C GLU A 10 6.37 10.27 24.08
N ILE A 11 7.07 10.17 22.97
CA ILE A 11 7.35 11.31 22.06
C ILE A 11 6.54 11.28 20.78
N SER A 12 5.69 10.27 20.58
CA SER A 12 4.86 10.17 19.40
C SER A 12 3.65 11.12 19.46
N LYS A 13 3.19 11.51 18.27
CA LYS A 13 1.86 12.11 18.06
C LYS A 13 0.91 11.09 17.49
N SER A 14 -0.39 11.30 17.70
CA SER A 14 -1.43 10.55 17.00
C SER A 14 -1.31 10.74 15.49
N LYS A 15 -1.66 9.69 14.72
CA LYS A 15 -1.58 9.68 13.26
C LYS A 15 -2.93 9.36 12.62
N ALA A 16 -3.16 9.90 11.45
CA ALA A 16 -4.29 9.55 10.60
C ALA A 16 -3.77 9.02 9.25
N ILE A 17 -4.16 7.80 8.90
CA ILE A 17 -3.88 7.21 7.59
C ILE A 17 -4.93 7.70 6.60
N ILE A 18 -4.46 8.38 5.59
CA ILE A 18 -5.29 8.91 4.51
C ILE A 18 -5.00 8.13 3.25
N SER A 19 -6.01 7.55 2.63
CA SER A 19 -5.90 7.00 1.30
C SER A 19 -7.28 6.68 0.72
N ARG A 20 -7.34 6.49 -0.58
CA ARG A 20 -8.54 6.04 -1.28
C ARG A 20 -9.07 4.72 -0.72
N ARG A 21 -10.31 4.40 -1.03
CA ARG A 21 -10.89 3.06 -0.74
C ARG A 21 -10.05 1.96 -1.39
N LYS A 22 -10.01 0.79 -0.71
CA LYS A 22 -9.38 -0.44 -1.24
C LYS A 22 -7.85 -0.37 -1.45
N THR A 23 -7.16 0.54 -0.77
CA THR A 23 -5.68 0.60 -0.76
C THR A 23 -5.04 -0.23 0.35
N GLY A 24 -5.83 -0.98 1.13
CA GLY A 24 -5.30 -1.87 2.17
C GLY A 24 -5.14 -1.25 3.57
N LYS A 25 -5.80 -0.10 3.88
CA LYS A 25 -5.74 0.53 5.22
C LYS A 25 -6.07 -0.41 6.37
N SER A 26 -7.24 -1.07 6.29
CA SER A 26 -7.69 -2.00 7.34
C SER A 26 -6.71 -3.15 7.50
N ALA A 27 -6.26 -3.77 6.39
CA ALA A 27 -5.26 -4.83 6.41
C ALA A 27 -3.93 -4.38 7.04
N LEU A 28 -3.49 -3.13 6.77
CA LEU A 28 -2.30 -2.56 7.41
C LEU A 28 -2.50 -2.39 8.92
N MET A 29 -3.66 -1.90 9.36
CA MET A 29 -3.97 -1.72 10.78
C MET A 29 -4.08 -3.06 11.51
N GLU A 30 -4.77 -4.05 10.92
CA GLU A 30 -4.86 -5.41 11.46
C GLU A 30 -3.48 -6.08 11.52
N ARG A 31 -2.65 -5.92 10.48
CA ARG A 31 -1.29 -6.43 10.48
C ARG A 31 -0.45 -5.78 11.58
N LEU A 32 -0.60 -4.47 11.79
CA LEU A 32 0.08 -3.76 12.88
C LEU A 32 -0.38 -4.27 14.25
N PHE A 33 -1.70 -4.48 14.42
CA PHE A 33 -2.26 -5.08 15.63
C PHE A 33 -1.61 -6.43 15.93
N ASN A 34 -1.58 -7.34 14.94
CA ASN A 34 -1.01 -8.67 15.09
C ASN A 34 0.49 -8.62 15.44
N ILE A 35 1.27 -7.78 14.76
CA ILE A 35 2.70 -7.62 15.05
C ILE A 35 2.91 -7.15 16.49
N ILE A 36 2.17 -6.13 16.95
CA ILE A 36 2.30 -5.61 18.31
C ILE A 36 1.84 -6.65 19.33
N PHE A 37 0.74 -7.36 19.03
CA PHE A 37 0.24 -8.42 19.89
C PHE A 37 1.27 -9.55 20.04
N GLU A 38 1.89 -10.01 18.95
CA GLU A 38 2.91 -11.05 18.94
C GLU A 38 4.20 -10.63 19.66
N GLN A 39 4.65 -9.40 19.46
CA GLN A 39 5.86 -8.87 20.11
C GLN A 39 5.78 -8.84 21.63
N ASN A 40 4.57 -8.76 22.19
CA ASN A 40 4.32 -8.74 23.64
C ASN A 40 5.22 -7.78 24.42
N ASP A 41 5.36 -6.57 23.92
CA ASP A 41 6.18 -5.51 24.50
C ASP A 41 5.28 -4.52 25.28
N LYS A 42 5.83 -3.39 25.73
CA LYS A 42 5.13 -2.34 26.50
C LYS A 42 3.97 -1.64 25.77
N ILE A 43 3.65 -2.01 24.54
CA ILE A 43 2.54 -1.44 23.76
C ILE A 43 1.41 -2.46 23.69
N VAL A 44 0.26 -2.13 24.26
CA VAL A 44 -0.97 -2.92 24.12
C VAL A 44 -1.72 -2.42 22.88
N PRO A 45 -2.02 -3.27 21.90
CA PRO A 45 -2.81 -2.86 20.75
C PRO A 45 -4.31 -2.89 21.09
N PHE A 46 -5.02 -1.84 20.69
CA PHE A 46 -6.48 -1.77 20.72
C PHE A 46 -6.98 -1.38 19.32
N TYR A 47 -7.81 -2.21 18.71
CA TYR A 47 -8.38 -1.99 17.38
C TYR A 47 -9.90 -2.06 17.41
N ILE A 48 -10.52 -1.07 16.78
CA ILE A 48 -11.97 -1.04 16.54
C ILE A 48 -12.27 -0.43 15.17
N GLU A 49 -13.16 -1.06 14.42
CA GLU A 49 -13.72 -0.54 13.18
C GLU A 49 -15.10 0.06 13.46
N ILE A 50 -15.31 1.30 13.03
CA ILE A 50 -16.64 1.94 13.12
C ILE A 50 -17.40 1.61 11.85
N LYS A 51 -18.43 0.77 12.00
CA LYS A 51 -19.20 0.28 10.86
C LYS A 51 -20.14 1.35 10.30
N GLU A 52 -20.39 1.28 9.01
CA GLU A 52 -21.37 2.11 8.29
C GLU A 52 -22.81 1.64 8.57
N ILE A 53 -23.15 1.47 9.86
CA ILE A 53 -24.44 1.00 10.35
C ILE A 53 -24.91 1.94 11.45
N SER A 54 -26.16 2.45 11.31
CA SER A 54 -26.79 3.29 12.33
C SER A 54 -26.84 2.58 13.67
N LYS A 55 -26.32 3.23 14.70
CA LYS A 55 -26.19 2.66 16.05
C LYS A 55 -26.55 3.69 17.11
N TRP A 56 -27.28 3.26 18.13
CA TRP A 56 -27.55 4.09 19.29
C TRP A 56 -26.27 4.34 20.11
N PHE A 57 -26.11 5.55 20.61
CA PHE A 57 -24.90 6.00 21.31
C PHE A 57 -24.51 5.13 22.52
N GLY A 58 -25.51 4.69 23.32
CA GLY A 58 -25.24 3.79 24.44
C GLY A 58 -24.74 2.41 24.01
N GLU A 59 -25.25 1.89 22.88
CA GLU A 59 -24.76 0.64 22.32
C GLU A 59 -23.33 0.78 21.78
N PHE A 60 -23.04 1.91 21.11
CA PHE A 60 -21.69 2.22 20.65
C PHE A 60 -20.69 2.33 21.79
N ALA A 61 -21.04 3.05 22.86
CA ALA A 61 -20.18 3.18 24.04
C ALA A 61 -19.90 1.82 24.68
N ARG A 62 -20.92 0.95 24.75
CA ARG A 62 -20.78 -0.41 25.25
C ARG A 62 -19.86 -1.27 24.37
N GLU A 63 -20.06 -1.26 23.07
CA GLU A 63 -19.22 -2.01 22.12
C GLU A 63 -17.76 -1.55 22.19
N TYR A 64 -17.52 -0.25 22.21
CA TYR A 64 -16.18 0.32 22.33
C TYR A 64 -15.48 -0.16 23.61
N PHE A 65 -16.18 -0.06 24.74
CA PHE A 65 -15.65 -0.46 26.04
C PHE A 65 -15.31 -1.95 26.09
N PHE A 66 -16.24 -2.82 25.71
CA PHE A 66 -16.00 -4.26 25.76
C PHE A 66 -14.94 -4.71 24.75
N THR A 67 -14.91 -4.14 23.55
CA THR A 67 -13.84 -4.43 22.58
C THR A 67 -12.48 -4.11 23.19
N PHE A 68 -12.34 -2.96 23.82
CA PHE A 68 -11.09 -2.60 24.49
C PHE A 68 -10.73 -3.58 25.62
N ILE A 69 -11.65 -3.87 26.54
CA ILE A 69 -11.40 -4.76 27.68
C ILE A 69 -11.05 -6.18 27.21
N HIS A 70 -11.75 -6.71 26.21
CA HIS A 70 -11.48 -8.04 25.65
C HIS A 70 -10.07 -8.13 25.05
N GLN A 71 -9.68 -7.14 24.24
CA GLN A 71 -8.36 -7.11 23.62
C GLN A 71 -7.27 -6.90 24.67
N TYR A 72 -7.52 -6.11 25.69
CA TYR A 72 -6.61 -5.90 26.80
C TYR A 72 -6.39 -7.19 27.60
N ILE A 73 -7.45 -7.91 27.97
CA ILE A 73 -7.36 -9.21 28.65
C ILE A 73 -6.63 -10.23 27.75
N ALA A 74 -6.99 -10.31 26.47
CA ALA A 74 -6.35 -11.21 25.51
C ALA A 74 -4.84 -10.97 25.38
N PHE A 75 -4.43 -9.70 25.35
CA PHE A 75 -3.01 -9.32 25.25
C PHE A 75 -2.24 -9.77 26.50
N HIS A 76 -2.73 -9.50 27.71
CA HIS A 76 -2.03 -9.82 28.94
C HIS A 76 -2.05 -11.31 29.29
N SER A 77 -3.15 -12.01 28.99
CA SER A 77 -3.27 -13.47 29.21
C SER A 77 -2.60 -14.30 28.09
N ARG A 78 -2.24 -13.68 26.97
CA ARG A 78 -1.78 -14.35 25.74
C ARG A 78 -2.78 -15.37 25.21
N ASN A 79 -4.05 -15.20 25.52
CA ASN A 79 -5.12 -16.07 25.04
C ASN A 79 -6.03 -15.34 24.03
N PRO A 80 -5.92 -15.64 22.73
CA PRO A 80 -6.72 -14.98 21.68
C PRO A 80 -8.23 -15.29 21.78
N GLU A 81 -8.66 -16.28 22.56
CA GLU A 81 -10.08 -16.56 22.75
C GLU A 81 -10.83 -15.37 23.35
N TYR A 82 -10.14 -14.55 24.16
CA TYR A 82 -10.74 -13.35 24.74
C TYR A 82 -11.01 -12.24 23.72
N LEU A 83 -10.44 -12.26 22.54
CA LEU A 83 -10.70 -11.25 21.48
C LEU A 83 -12.19 -11.20 21.09
N ASN A 84 -12.87 -12.36 21.12
CA ASN A 84 -14.28 -12.49 20.79
C ASN A 84 -15.11 -12.97 21.99
N TYR A 85 -14.72 -12.54 23.18
CA TYR A 85 -15.37 -13.00 24.42
C TYR A 85 -16.76 -12.37 24.60
N SER A 86 -17.51 -12.88 25.58
CA SER A 86 -18.87 -12.42 25.87
C SER A 86 -18.88 -11.02 26.47
N SER A 87 -19.68 -10.10 25.93
CA SER A 87 -19.92 -8.76 26.51
C SER A 87 -20.89 -8.81 27.71
N ASN A 88 -20.79 -9.85 28.53
CA ASN A 88 -21.51 -10.01 29.77
C ASN A 88 -20.61 -9.62 30.95
N TYR A 89 -21.05 -8.72 31.79
CA TYR A 89 -20.25 -8.17 32.90
C TYR A 89 -19.67 -9.24 33.81
N ILE A 90 -20.52 -10.20 34.27
CA ILE A 90 -20.10 -11.28 35.16
C ILE A 90 -18.97 -12.09 34.52
N LYS A 91 -19.14 -12.51 33.26
CA LYS A 91 -18.14 -13.32 32.55
C LYS A 91 -16.82 -12.55 32.34
N VAL A 92 -16.89 -11.25 32.07
CA VAL A 92 -15.69 -10.43 31.83
C VAL A 92 -14.95 -10.15 33.14
N ILE A 93 -15.67 -9.92 34.25
CA ILE A 93 -15.12 -9.82 35.60
C ILE A 93 -14.44 -11.14 36.00
N ASP A 94 -15.08 -12.28 35.77
CA ASP A 94 -14.49 -13.58 36.05
C ASP A 94 -13.23 -13.84 35.20
N ALA A 95 -13.24 -13.42 33.93
CA ALA A 95 -12.06 -13.50 33.08
C ALA A 95 -10.91 -12.62 33.59
N ALA A 96 -11.20 -11.37 33.96
CA ALA A 96 -10.21 -10.46 34.54
C ALA A 96 -9.60 -11.03 35.82
N ARG A 97 -10.43 -11.59 36.73
CA ARG A 97 -9.98 -12.22 37.97
C ARG A 97 -9.13 -13.46 37.69
N LYS A 98 -9.55 -14.33 36.77
CA LYS A 98 -8.83 -15.54 36.40
C LYS A 98 -7.42 -15.23 35.86
N GLU A 99 -7.29 -14.15 35.11
CA GLU A 99 -6.03 -13.74 34.49
C GLU A 99 -5.20 -12.78 35.40
N GLY A 100 -5.62 -12.54 36.64
CA GLY A 100 -4.89 -11.69 37.60
C GLY A 100 -4.95 -10.20 37.27
N LEU A 101 -5.98 -9.76 36.56
CA LEU A 101 -6.20 -8.37 36.15
C LEU A 101 -7.27 -7.69 37.04
N ASP A 102 -7.24 -7.94 38.34
CA ASP A 102 -8.27 -7.51 39.29
C ASP A 102 -8.52 -5.98 39.28
N TYR A 103 -7.52 -5.18 38.96
CA TYR A 103 -7.67 -3.72 38.81
C TYR A 103 -8.65 -3.29 37.71
N LEU A 104 -9.03 -4.18 36.80
CA LEU A 104 -10.08 -3.90 35.78
C LEU A 104 -11.47 -4.03 36.38
N ILE A 105 -11.64 -4.77 37.49
CA ILE A 105 -12.95 -5.10 38.04
C ILE A 105 -13.69 -3.85 38.45
N ASP A 106 -13.07 -2.99 39.24
CA ASP A 106 -13.69 -1.73 39.67
C ASP A 106 -14.10 -0.87 38.45
N TYR A 107 -13.25 -0.87 37.42
CA TYR A 107 -13.52 -0.10 36.19
C TYR A 107 -14.71 -0.65 35.40
N ILE A 108 -14.86 -1.99 35.36
CA ILE A 108 -15.97 -2.68 34.71
C ILE A 108 -17.27 -2.49 35.51
N GLU A 109 -17.21 -2.59 36.85
CA GLU A 109 -18.36 -2.38 37.75
C GLU A 109 -18.89 -0.94 37.70
N ASP A 110 -17.99 0.05 37.65
CA ASP A 110 -18.36 1.45 37.46
C ASP A 110 -19.07 1.66 36.10
N PHE A 111 -18.56 1.02 35.03
CA PHE A 111 -19.18 1.11 33.70
C PHE A 111 -20.58 0.48 33.71
N GLU A 112 -20.75 -0.69 34.32
CA GLU A 112 -22.03 -1.35 34.51
C GLU A 112 -23.02 -0.47 35.30
N TYR A 113 -22.53 0.18 36.35
CA TYR A 113 -23.35 1.09 37.14
C TYR A 113 -23.87 2.27 36.33
N LEU A 114 -23.00 2.94 35.54
CA LEU A 114 -23.40 4.04 34.68
C LEU A 114 -24.42 3.61 33.62
N GLU A 115 -24.26 2.42 33.05
CA GLU A 115 -25.22 1.86 32.07
C GLU A 115 -26.58 1.63 32.71
N LYS A 116 -26.63 1.00 33.90
CA LYS A 116 -27.86 0.74 34.65
C LYS A 116 -28.60 2.03 35.05
N GLN A 117 -27.86 3.10 35.33
CA GLN A 117 -28.44 4.42 35.64
C GLN A 117 -28.87 5.19 34.39
N GLY A 118 -28.58 4.70 33.17
CA GLY A 118 -28.88 5.39 31.93
C GLY A 118 -28.07 6.68 31.68
N LEU A 119 -26.93 6.84 32.34
CA LEU A 119 -26.04 8.01 32.26
C LEU A 119 -25.13 7.91 31.04
N ILE A 120 -25.69 7.99 29.82
CA ILE A 120 -25.03 7.63 28.56
C ILE A 120 -23.83 8.50 28.24
N ASP A 121 -23.88 9.82 28.51
CA ASP A 121 -22.73 10.69 28.27
C ASP A 121 -21.54 10.31 29.17
N LEU A 122 -21.79 10.03 30.45
CA LEU A 122 -20.77 9.55 31.37
C LEU A 122 -20.26 8.14 31.03
N LEU A 123 -21.14 7.30 30.51
CA LEU A 123 -20.80 5.98 30.01
C LEU A 123 -19.79 6.07 28.85
N TRP A 124 -20.04 6.99 27.90
CA TRP A 124 -19.10 7.25 26.81
C TRP A 124 -17.76 7.82 27.31
N ASP A 125 -17.81 8.80 28.21
CA ASP A 125 -16.59 9.35 28.80
C ASP A 125 -15.75 8.25 29.46
N LYS A 126 -16.38 7.36 30.23
CA LYS A 126 -15.72 6.22 30.86
C LYS A 126 -15.11 5.26 29.84
N ALA A 127 -15.84 4.91 28.76
CA ALA A 127 -15.36 4.05 27.70
C ALA A 127 -14.16 4.65 26.97
N ARG A 128 -14.29 5.91 26.53
CA ARG A 128 -13.28 6.63 25.76
C ARG A 128 -11.98 6.86 26.51
N GLU A 129 -12.08 7.12 27.83
CA GLU A 129 -10.92 7.38 28.66
C GLU A 129 -10.23 6.12 29.20
N ALA A 130 -10.90 4.95 29.14
CA ALA A 130 -10.38 3.68 29.64
C ALA A 130 -8.95 3.37 29.17
N PRO A 131 -8.61 3.47 27.87
CA PRO A 131 -7.24 3.21 27.42
C PRO A 131 -6.22 4.14 28.08
N CYS A 132 -6.51 5.43 28.20
CA CYS A 132 -5.60 6.41 28.79
C CYS A 132 -5.40 6.21 30.29
N VAL A 133 -6.49 5.88 31.01
CA VAL A 133 -6.49 5.68 32.47
C VAL A 133 -5.72 4.41 32.82
N ILE A 134 -6.02 3.31 32.15
CA ILE A 134 -5.40 2.01 32.37
C ILE A 134 -3.91 2.06 32.00
N ALA A 135 -3.56 2.66 30.85
CA ALA A 135 -2.17 2.85 30.43
C ALA A 135 -1.34 3.60 31.50
N ARG A 136 -1.92 4.65 32.10
CA ARG A 136 -1.26 5.40 33.18
C ARG A 136 -1.11 4.57 34.44
N TYR A 137 -2.16 3.85 34.82
CA TYR A 137 -2.16 3.04 36.03
C TYR A 137 -1.10 1.93 35.99
N LYS A 138 -0.91 1.32 34.82
CA LYS A 138 0.02 0.19 34.61
C LYS A 138 1.40 0.59 34.11
N ASP A 139 1.63 1.89 33.85
CA ASP A 139 2.85 2.39 33.17
C ASP A 139 3.09 1.70 31.82
N GLU A 140 2.02 1.48 31.09
CA GLU A 140 2.00 0.87 29.77
C GLU A 140 1.70 1.92 28.70
N ARG A 141 1.77 1.51 27.43
CA ARG A 141 1.34 2.30 26.28
C ARG A 141 0.21 1.56 25.60
N ILE A 142 -0.86 2.27 25.24
CA ILE A 142 -1.97 1.66 24.51
C ILE A 142 -2.09 2.36 23.16
N LEU A 143 -1.85 1.62 22.07
CA LEU A 143 -2.07 2.13 20.72
C LEU A 143 -3.54 1.94 20.35
N GLN A 144 -4.29 3.04 20.28
CA GLN A 144 -5.70 3.04 19.89
C GLN A 144 -5.82 3.14 18.37
N MET A 145 -6.20 2.05 17.72
CA MET A 145 -6.40 1.97 16.28
C MET A 145 -7.90 2.00 15.98
N ILE A 146 -8.38 3.11 15.38
CA ILE A 146 -9.79 3.29 15.04
C ILE A 146 -9.91 3.39 13.52
N ASP A 147 -10.49 2.35 12.92
CA ASP A 147 -10.76 2.33 11.49
C ASP A 147 -12.11 2.96 11.17
N GLU A 148 -12.23 3.56 9.98
CA GLU A 148 -13.41 4.29 9.49
C GLU A 148 -13.89 5.40 10.46
N PHE A 149 -12.94 6.12 11.05
CA PHE A 149 -13.15 7.13 12.09
C PHE A 149 -14.22 8.19 11.73
N GLN A 150 -14.35 8.58 10.46
CA GLN A 150 -15.36 9.54 10.00
C GLN A 150 -16.80 9.05 10.18
N PHE A 151 -17.04 7.76 10.36
CA PHE A 151 -18.38 7.23 10.58
C PHE A 151 -18.91 7.53 11.98
N MET A 152 -18.03 7.86 12.92
CA MET A 152 -18.39 8.28 14.26
C MET A 152 -19.36 9.47 14.29
N ASN A 153 -19.23 10.39 13.34
CA ASN A 153 -20.08 11.58 13.21
C ASN A 153 -21.30 11.38 12.31
N ARG A 154 -21.54 10.17 11.80
CA ARG A 154 -22.56 9.92 10.75
C ARG A 154 -23.51 8.78 11.08
N TYR A 155 -23.05 7.80 11.85
CA TYR A 155 -23.82 6.58 12.13
C TYR A 155 -24.10 6.36 13.62
N ILE A 156 -23.72 7.32 14.48
CA ILE A 156 -24.00 7.24 15.91
C ILE A 156 -25.11 8.26 16.26
N PHE A 157 -26.17 7.78 16.93
CA PHE A 157 -27.40 8.50 17.18
C PHE A 157 -27.70 8.62 18.67
N ARG A 158 -28.26 9.78 19.10
CA ARG A 158 -28.65 10.01 20.50
C ARG A 158 -29.79 9.11 20.95
N ASP A 159 -30.70 8.83 20.04
CA ASP A 159 -31.91 8.05 20.32
C ASP A 159 -31.82 6.62 19.73
N LYS A 160 -32.55 5.68 20.37
CA LYS A 160 -32.60 4.28 19.93
C LYS A 160 -33.29 4.07 18.58
N ALA A 161 -34.08 5.05 18.13
CA ALA A 161 -34.73 5.01 16.81
C ALA A 161 -33.82 5.54 15.69
N CYS A 162 -32.57 5.93 16.01
CA CYS A 162 -31.56 6.41 15.09
C CYS A 162 -32.05 7.59 14.20
N LYS A 163 -32.69 8.59 14.82
CA LYS A 163 -33.20 9.79 14.13
C LYS A 163 -32.35 11.04 14.37
N ASP A 164 -31.75 11.17 15.57
CA ASP A 164 -30.93 12.31 15.97
C ASP A 164 -29.43 11.94 15.93
N CYS A 165 -28.78 12.22 14.80
CA CYS A 165 -27.38 11.90 14.58
C CYS A 165 -26.43 12.83 15.39
N ILE A 166 -25.42 12.28 16.03
CA ILE A 166 -24.40 13.04 16.76
C ILE A 166 -23.29 13.46 15.78
N SER A 167 -23.42 14.62 15.18
CA SER A 167 -22.51 15.11 14.13
C SER A 167 -21.13 15.58 14.60
N ASN A 168 -20.85 15.55 15.91
CA ASN A 168 -19.60 16.05 16.51
C ASN A 168 -19.00 15.08 17.54
N LEU A 169 -19.32 13.80 17.49
CA LEU A 169 -18.85 12.82 18.46
C LEU A 169 -17.33 12.66 18.44
N ALA A 170 -16.69 12.74 17.27
CA ALA A 170 -15.23 12.71 17.14
C ALA A 170 -14.54 13.83 17.94
N GLY A 171 -15.20 14.98 18.14
CA GLY A 171 -14.71 16.08 18.97
C GLY A 171 -14.52 15.71 20.44
N SER A 172 -15.18 14.65 20.93
CA SER A 172 -14.99 14.15 22.29
C SER A 172 -13.55 13.70 22.58
N TYR A 173 -12.79 13.37 21.54
CA TYR A 173 -11.36 12.98 21.66
C TYR A 173 -10.38 14.15 21.78
N LEU A 174 -10.84 15.42 21.82
CA LEU A 174 -9.98 16.61 21.79
C LEU A 174 -8.85 16.57 22.83
N HIS A 175 -9.16 16.13 24.03
CA HIS A 175 -8.18 16.02 25.13
C HIS A 175 -7.43 14.69 25.16
N THR A 176 -8.07 13.59 24.76
CA THR A 176 -7.45 12.27 24.77
C THR A 176 -6.46 12.07 23.62
N ALA A 177 -6.69 12.70 22.47
CA ALA A 177 -5.79 12.61 21.31
C ALA A 177 -4.39 13.21 21.54
N GLU A 178 -4.20 14.03 22.57
CA GLU A 178 -2.89 14.58 22.97
C GLU A 178 -2.12 13.68 23.94
N ARG A 179 -2.77 12.68 24.51
CA ARG A 179 -2.17 11.79 25.51
C ARG A 179 -1.10 10.90 24.90
N LYS A 180 0.14 11.01 25.42
CA LYS A 180 1.29 10.27 24.89
C LYS A 180 1.30 8.78 25.27
N ASN A 181 0.65 8.44 26.40
CA ASN A 181 0.54 7.06 26.87
C ASN A 181 -0.51 6.24 26.10
N ALA A 182 -1.42 6.90 25.35
CA ALA A 182 -2.44 6.22 24.57
C ALA A 182 -2.72 6.94 23.24
N PRO A 183 -1.70 7.03 22.34
CA PRO A 183 -1.85 7.70 21.06
C PRO A 183 -2.80 6.96 20.13
N PHE A 184 -3.35 7.70 19.16
CA PHE A 184 -4.26 7.17 18.14
C PHE A 184 -3.56 6.90 16.82
N LEU A 185 -4.04 5.86 16.14
CA LEU A 185 -3.91 5.63 14.71
C LEU A 185 -5.34 5.56 14.14
N VAL A 186 -5.77 6.58 13.45
CA VAL A 186 -7.10 6.56 12.83
C VAL A 186 -6.98 6.39 11.33
N SER A 187 -8.00 5.79 10.71
CA SER A 187 -8.10 5.70 9.26
C SER A 187 -9.52 6.01 8.78
N GLY A 188 -9.66 6.27 7.50
CA GLY A 188 -10.96 6.43 6.89
C GLY A 188 -10.90 6.34 5.37
N SER A 189 -11.92 5.73 4.79
CA SER A 189 -12.04 5.52 3.35
C SER A 189 -12.61 6.74 2.61
N TRP A 190 -13.23 7.68 3.33
CA TRP A 190 -13.75 8.93 2.80
C TRP A 190 -12.82 10.07 3.19
N VAL A 191 -11.73 10.20 2.44
CA VAL A 191 -10.58 11.08 2.75
C VAL A 191 -11.03 12.51 3.04
N GLY A 192 -11.87 13.08 2.21
CA GLY A 192 -12.34 14.45 2.40
C GLY A 192 -13.16 14.65 3.68
N TRP A 193 -13.94 13.66 4.09
CA TRP A 193 -14.70 13.72 5.35
C TRP A 193 -13.82 13.54 6.56
N LEU A 194 -12.87 12.58 6.49
CA LEU A 194 -11.92 12.38 7.59
C LEU A 194 -11.09 13.65 7.83
N ILE A 195 -10.53 14.24 6.79
CA ILE A 195 -9.75 15.49 6.89
C ILE A 195 -10.61 16.63 7.45
N ASP A 196 -11.85 16.79 6.95
CA ASP A 196 -12.78 17.83 7.45
C ASP A 196 -13.06 17.65 8.96
N ASP A 197 -13.33 16.41 9.40
CA ASP A 197 -13.61 16.10 10.79
C ASP A 197 -12.39 16.34 11.68
N LEU A 198 -11.20 15.90 11.25
CA LEU A 198 -9.95 16.10 11.98
C LEU A 198 -9.61 17.60 12.09
N ASN A 199 -9.72 18.35 11.00
CA ASN A 199 -9.41 19.78 10.99
C ASN A 199 -10.39 20.62 11.82
N LYS A 200 -11.67 20.29 11.81
CA LYS A 200 -12.71 21.04 12.54
C LYS A 200 -12.77 20.70 14.03
N MET A 201 -12.63 19.43 14.37
CA MET A 201 -12.88 18.94 15.72
C MET A 201 -11.60 18.64 16.51
N LEU A 202 -10.51 18.27 15.82
CA LEU A 202 -9.25 17.85 16.40
C LEU A 202 -8.03 18.57 15.77
N PRO A 203 -8.06 19.92 15.64
CA PRO A 203 -7.04 20.65 14.91
C PRO A 203 -5.64 20.44 15.51
N GLY A 204 -4.68 20.06 14.65
CA GLY A 204 -3.26 19.88 15.02
C GLY A 204 -2.95 18.68 15.92
N ARG A 205 -3.91 17.79 16.22
CA ARG A 205 -3.73 16.59 17.04
C ARG A 205 -3.14 15.42 16.28
N PHE A 206 -3.43 15.36 15.00
CA PHE A 206 -3.01 14.25 14.14
C PHE A 206 -1.95 14.67 13.13
N ILE A 207 -1.00 13.77 12.88
CA ILE A 207 -0.12 13.83 11.71
C ILE A 207 -0.81 13.02 10.61
N LEU A 208 -1.02 13.65 9.46
CA LEU A 208 -1.60 12.99 8.30
C LEU A 208 -0.50 12.19 7.58
N GLU A 209 -0.78 10.92 7.29
CA GLU A 209 0.12 10.01 6.58
C GLU A 209 -0.61 9.45 5.37
N ASP A 210 -0.09 9.73 4.19
CA ASP A 210 -0.66 9.20 2.95
C ASP A 210 -0.26 7.73 2.77
N LEU A 211 -1.25 6.84 2.65
CA LEU A 211 -1.02 5.47 2.23
C LEU A 211 -1.25 5.40 0.71
N VAL A 212 -0.17 5.29 -0.02
CA VAL A 212 -0.17 5.08 -1.46
C VAL A 212 -0.22 3.59 -1.80
N ASN A 213 -0.48 3.26 -3.05
CA ASN A 213 -0.35 1.89 -3.54
C ASN A 213 1.05 1.33 -3.27
N MET A 214 1.17 0.01 -3.28
CA MET A 214 2.44 -0.66 -3.02
C MET A 214 3.51 -0.24 -4.05
N PRO A 215 4.77 -0.08 -3.60
CA PRO A 215 5.90 0.05 -4.52
C PRO A 215 5.92 -1.11 -5.52
N ARG A 216 6.34 -0.84 -6.75
CA ARG A 216 6.31 -1.83 -7.83
C ARG A 216 6.94 -3.18 -7.46
N HIS A 217 8.07 -3.17 -6.77
CA HIS A 217 8.75 -4.41 -6.36
C HIS A 217 7.94 -5.23 -5.35
N GLU A 218 7.27 -4.59 -4.39
CA GLU A 218 6.39 -5.27 -3.43
C GLU A 218 5.14 -5.82 -4.13
N ALA A 219 4.61 -5.09 -5.13
CA ALA A 219 3.49 -5.55 -5.93
C ALA A 219 3.85 -6.80 -6.76
N ILE A 220 5.05 -6.84 -7.35
CA ILE A 220 5.56 -8.02 -8.06
C ILE A 220 5.70 -9.20 -7.11
N GLU A 221 6.32 -9.00 -5.94
CA GLU A 221 6.45 -10.03 -4.91
C GLU A 221 5.08 -10.54 -4.47
N MET A 222 4.11 -9.66 -4.26
CA MET A 222 2.73 -10.05 -3.94
C MET A 222 2.12 -10.93 -5.03
N ALA A 223 2.30 -10.59 -6.32
CA ALA A 223 1.79 -11.38 -7.43
C ALA A 223 2.41 -12.79 -7.46
N LEU A 224 3.71 -12.90 -7.27
CA LEU A 224 4.42 -14.18 -7.20
C LEU A 224 3.96 -15.02 -6.01
N ASN A 225 3.84 -14.42 -4.82
CA ASN A 225 3.34 -15.10 -3.62
C ASN A 225 1.89 -15.60 -3.80
N TYR A 226 1.02 -14.80 -4.41
CA TYR A 226 -0.34 -15.23 -4.72
C TYR A 226 -0.35 -16.41 -5.70
N SER A 227 0.50 -16.39 -6.74
CA SER A 227 0.64 -17.51 -7.67
C SER A 227 1.04 -18.80 -6.96
N GLU A 228 2.01 -18.73 -6.04
CA GLU A 228 2.46 -19.89 -5.25
C GLU A 228 1.33 -20.43 -4.36
N ILE A 229 0.60 -19.55 -3.65
CA ILE A 229 -0.49 -19.95 -2.76
C ILE A 229 -1.69 -20.52 -3.53
N THR A 230 -2.06 -19.87 -4.64
CA THR A 230 -3.27 -20.22 -5.42
C THR A 230 -2.99 -21.25 -6.51
N GLN A 231 -1.73 -21.59 -6.76
CA GLN A 231 -1.28 -22.48 -7.84
C GLN A 231 -1.70 -22.01 -9.24
N ILE A 232 -1.90 -20.70 -9.42
CA ILE A 232 -2.19 -20.09 -10.72
C ILE A 232 -0.87 -19.83 -11.44
N PRO A 233 -0.66 -20.36 -12.68
CA PRO A 233 0.60 -20.16 -13.40
C PRO A 233 0.87 -18.68 -13.68
N ILE A 234 2.09 -18.23 -13.44
CA ILE A 234 2.57 -16.87 -13.71
C ILE A 234 4.04 -16.90 -14.13
N THR A 235 4.45 -15.94 -14.96
CA THR A 235 5.86 -15.68 -15.23
C THR A 235 6.28 -14.39 -14.52
N TYR A 236 7.57 -14.20 -14.31
CA TYR A 236 8.06 -12.94 -13.74
C TYR A 236 7.64 -11.72 -14.61
N GLU A 237 7.69 -11.86 -15.93
CA GLU A 237 7.25 -10.84 -16.89
C GLU A 237 5.77 -10.46 -16.69
N THR A 238 4.92 -11.46 -16.54
CA THR A 238 3.48 -11.23 -16.35
C THR A 238 3.14 -10.77 -14.94
N ALA A 239 3.93 -11.12 -13.93
CA ALA A 239 3.85 -10.54 -12.59
C ALA A 239 4.15 -9.03 -12.61
N CYS A 240 5.18 -8.62 -13.37
CA CYS A 240 5.45 -7.19 -13.60
C CYS A 240 4.26 -6.50 -14.29
N ASN A 241 3.67 -7.14 -15.31
CA ASN A 241 2.52 -6.58 -16.02
C ASN A 241 1.30 -6.44 -15.11
N ILE A 242 1.03 -7.41 -14.24
CA ILE A 242 -0.05 -7.31 -13.24
C ILE A 242 0.23 -6.14 -12.28
N ALA A 243 1.45 -6.01 -11.75
CA ALA A 243 1.81 -4.91 -10.86
C ALA A 243 1.61 -3.54 -11.52
N ASP A 244 1.99 -3.39 -12.80
CA ASP A 244 1.87 -2.15 -13.55
C ASP A 244 0.40 -1.85 -13.94
N LEU A 245 -0.38 -2.86 -14.35
CA LEU A 245 -1.80 -2.71 -14.69
C LEU A 245 -2.66 -2.34 -13.48
N THR A 246 -2.32 -2.89 -12.31
CA THR A 246 -3.02 -2.63 -11.05
C THR A 246 -2.44 -1.43 -10.30
N GLU A 247 -1.38 -0.81 -10.84
CA GLU A 247 -0.65 0.29 -10.19
C GLU A 247 -0.20 -0.05 -8.76
N GLY A 248 0.04 -1.34 -8.48
CA GLY A 248 0.37 -1.83 -7.15
C GLY A 248 -0.77 -1.77 -6.13
N ASN A 249 -2.02 -1.63 -6.58
CA ASN A 249 -3.17 -1.63 -5.69
C ASN A 249 -3.46 -3.05 -5.17
N PRO A 250 -3.40 -3.30 -3.85
CA PRO A 250 -3.54 -4.65 -3.29
C PRO A 250 -4.92 -5.26 -3.51
N PHE A 251 -5.97 -4.44 -3.58
CA PHE A 251 -7.33 -4.92 -3.84
C PHE A 251 -7.47 -5.45 -5.27
N TYR A 252 -6.98 -4.72 -6.28
CA TYR A 252 -7.04 -5.18 -7.65
C TYR A 252 -6.23 -6.45 -7.85
N MET A 253 -5.04 -6.49 -7.29
CA MET A 253 -4.19 -7.69 -7.35
C MET A 253 -4.87 -8.90 -6.71
N SER A 254 -5.36 -8.78 -5.48
CA SER A 254 -6.07 -9.88 -4.82
C SER A 254 -7.31 -10.30 -5.58
N SER A 255 -8.07 -9.36 -6.14
CA SER A 255 -9.27 -9.66 -6.93
C SER A 255 -8.96 -10.49 -8.18
N LEU A 256 -7.84 -10.22 -8.88
CA LEU A 256 -7.43 -11.03 -10.03
C LEU A 256 -7.14 -12.48 -9.63
N PHE A 257 -6.35 -12.69 -8.57
CA PHE A 257 -5.99 -14.04 -8.12
C PHE A 257 -7.16 -14.81 -7.50
N GLN A 258 -8.05 -14.11 -6.78
CA GLN A 258 -9.23 -14.69 -6.14
C GLN A 258 -10.48 -14.68 -7.02
N SER A 259 -10.38 -14.24 -8.28
CA SER A 259 -11.47 -14.20 -9.22
C SER A 259 -12.21 -15.53 -9.33
N SER A 260 -13.52 -15.46 -9.53
CA SER A 260 -14.34 -16.64 -9.86
C SER A 260 -14.28 -17.04 -11.33
N TYR A 261 -13.42 -16.39 -12.14
CA TYR A 261 -13.14 -16.81 -13.51
C TYR A 261 -12.49 -18.19 -13.53
N ASP A 262 -12.99 -19.07 -14.38
CA ASP A 262 -12.47 -20.43 -14.53
C ASP A 262 -11.13 -20.42 -15.29
N ASP A 263 -10.28 -21.46 -15.07
CA ASP A 263 -9.04 -21.72 -15.80
C ASP A 263 -8.09 -20.51 -15.88
N LYS A 264 -7.86 -19.83 -14.75
CA LYS A 264 -6.92 -18.70 -14.67
C LYS A 264 -5.50 -19.13 -15.02
N ASP A 265 -4.90 -18.46 -15.99
CA ASP A 265 -3.50 -18.62 -16.39
C ASP A 265 -2.84 -17.26 -16.60
N PHE A 266 -2.05 -16.84 -15.64
CA PHE A 266 -1.31 -15.57 -15.72
C PHE A 266 0.07 -15.72 -16.35
N SER A 267 0.44 -16.88 -16.91
CA SER A 267 1.67 -17.02 -17.69
C SER A 267 1.63 -16.30 -19.02
N THR A 268 0.44 -15.86 -19.46
CA THR A 268 0.21 -15.18 -20.74
C THR A 268 -0.50 -13.84 -20.56
N GLU A 269 -0.21 -12.90 -21.47
CA GLU A 269 -0.95 -11.62 -21.58
C GLU A 269 -2.45 -11.83 -21.70
N LYS A 270 -2.84 -12.77 -22.54
CA LYS A 270 -4.24 -13.08 -22.82
C LYS A 270 -4.97 -13.50 -21.54
N GLY A 271 -4.37 -14.38 -20.74
CA GLY A 271 -4.98 -14.85 -19.48
C GLY A 271 -5.19 -13.72 -18.47
N ILE A 272 -4.22 -12.80 -18.34
CA ILE A 272 -4.37 -11.61 -17.47
C ILE A 272 -5.56 -10.75 -17.94
N LEU A 273 -5.64 -10.46 -19.24
CA LEU A 273 -6.68 -9.60 -19.79
C LEU A 273 -8.08 -10.23 -19.71
N GLU A 274 -8.20 -11.54 -19.88
CA GLU A 274 -9.48 -12.26 -19.74
C GLU A 274 -10.01 -12.16 -18.31
N VAL A 275 -9.16 -12.39 -17.29
CA VAL A 275 -9.55 -12.24 -15.89
C VAL A 275 -9.85 -10.79 -15.54
N LEU A 276 -9.04 -9.84 -16.00
CA LEU A 276 -9.27 -8.41 -15.76
C LEU A 276 -10.59 -7.93 -16.39
N ASP A 277 -10.90 -8.40 -17.61
CA ASP A 277 -12.17 -8.08 -18.28
C ASP A 277 -13.35 -8.69 -17.51
N PHE A 278 -13.23 -9.92 -17.02
CA PHE A 278 -14.25 -10.52 -16.18
C PHE A 278 -14.47 -9.71 -14.90
N GLU A 279 -13.41 -9.41 -14.15
CA GLU A 279 -13.49 -8.67 -12.89
C GLU A 279 -14.06 -7.25 -13.04
N THR A 280 -13.88 -6.62 -14.19
CA THR A 280 -14.30 -5.23 -14.44
C THR A 280 -15.62 -5.08 -15.16
N PHE A 281 -16.04 -6.05 -15.99
CA PHE A 281 -17.27 -5.94 -16.81
C PHE A 281 -18.34 -6.98 -16.47
N ASP A 282 -17.97 -8.18 -15.99
CA ASP A 282 -18.97 -9.17 -15.64
C ASP A 282 -19.70 -8.80 -14.34
N LYS A 283 -20.99 -9.13 -14.26
CA LYS A 283 -21.80 -8.87 -13.05
C LYS A 283 -21.30 -9.61 -11.83
N LYS A 284 -20.56 -10.71 -12.01
CA LYS A 284 -19.95 -11.49 -10.94
C LYS A 284 -18.56 -10.98 -10.55
N GLY A 285 -17.99 -10.04 -11.30
CA GLY A 285 -16.67 -9.48 -11.02
C GLY A 285 -16.67 -8.70 -9.70
N SER A 286 -15.73 -9.01 -8.83
CA SER A 286 -15.62 -8.39 -7.50
C SER A 286 -15.20 -6.92 -7.57
N ILE A 287 -14.33 -6.58 -8.52
CA ILE A 287 -13.90 -5.19 -8.75
C ILE A 287 -15.10 -4.36 -9.19
N ARG A 288 -15.85 -4.86 -10.18
CA ARG A 288 -17.07 -4.19 -10.66
C ARG A 288 -18.08 -4.01 -9.55
N GLY A 289 -18.40 -5.07 -8.82
CA GLY A 289 -19.38 -5.02 -7.71
C GLY A 289 -19.01 -3.99 -6.66
N THR A 290 -17.75 -3.98 -6.23
CA THR A 290 -17.24 -3.04 -5.22
C THR A 290 -17.35 -1.58 -5.68
N TRP A 291 -16.95 -1.27 -6.91
CA TRP A 291 -16.98 0.11 -7.40
C TRP A 291 -18.39 0.58 -7.70
N MET A 292 -19.28 -0.33 -8.18
CA MET A 292 -20.68 0.01 -8.41
C MET A 292 -21.38 0.41 -7.12
N GLU A 293 -21.24 -0.38 -6.05
CA GLU A 293 -21.79 -0.07 -4.73
C GLU A 293 -21.28 1.29 -4.22
N TYR A 294 -19.98 1.54 -4.41
CA TYR A 294 -19.35 2.79 -3.99
C TYR A 294 -19.89 4.01 -4.76
N ILE A 295 -19.96 3.91 -6.09
CA ILE A 295 -20.42 5.00 -6.95
C ILE A 295 -21.89 5.31 -6.68
N ASP A 296 -22.74 4.29 -6.60
CA ASP A 296 -24.17 4.46 -6.32
C ASP A 296 -24.36 5.13 -4.95
N SER A 297 -23.66 4.65 -3.91
CA SER A 297 -23.69 5.28 -2.58
C SER A 297 -23.23 6.75 -2.60
N ALA A 298 -22.21 7.08 -3.38
CA ALA A 298 -21.70 8.43 -3.46
C ALA A 298 -22.63 9.38 -4.25
N ILE A 299 -23.21 8.91 -5.36
CA ILE A 299 -24.18 9.67 -6.16
C ILE A 299 -25.46 9.92 -5.37
N ASP A 300 -25.98 8.91 -4.68
CA ASP A 300 -27.17 9.02 -3.83
C ASP A 300 -26.98 10.07 -2.71
N ARG A 301 -25.79 10.09 -2.10
CA ARG A 301 -25.45 11.06 -1.05
C ARG A 301 -25.35 12.50 -1.55
N VAL A 302 -24.90 12.69 -2.79
CA VAL A 302 -24.87 14.01 -3.45
C VAL A 302 -26.25 14.40 -3.92
N ASN A 303 -27.19 13.45 -4.01
CA ASN A 303 -28.56 13.64 -4.50
C ASN A 303 -28.61 14.40 -5.84
N ASP A 304 -27.72 14.03 -6.77
CA ASP A 304 -27.55 14.70 -8.04
C ASP A 304 -28.05 13.86 -9.22
N LYS A 305 -29.16 14.30 -9.83
CA LYS A 305 -29.74 13.65 -11.01
C LYS A 305 -28.78 13.65 -12.23
N ASN A 306 -27.85 14.60 -12.28
CA ASN A 306 -26.87 14.74 -13.37
C ASN A 306 -25.47 14.21 -12.97
N GLY A 307 -25.33 13.67 -11.77
CA GLY A 307 -24.03 13.25 -11.23
C GLY A 307 -23.27 12.31 -12.15
N LYS A 308 -23.94 11.28 -12.71
CA LYS A 308 -23.36 10.34 -13.66
C LYS A 308 -22.81 11.05 -14.91
N ASN A 309 -23.58 11.96 -15.49
CA ASN A 309 -23.18 12.71 -16.70
C ASN A 309 -21.96 13.60 -16.43
N ILE A 310 -21.93 14.27 -15.28
CA ILE A 310 -20.81 15.12 -14.87
C ILE A 310 -19.53 14.29 -14.74
N ILE A 311 -19.59 13.15 -14.03
CA ILE A 311 -18.43 12.28 -13.81
C ILE A 311 -17.92 11.70 -15.13
N ILE A 312 -18.80 11.18 -16.00
CA ILE A 312 -18.42 10.66 -17.33
C ILE A 312 -17.80 11.76 -18.20
N TYR A 313 -18.36 12.96 -18.17
CA TYR A 313 -17.79 14.08 -18.92
C TYR A 313 -16.36 14.38 -18.47
N ILE A 314 -16.10 14.40 -17.14
CA ILE A 314 -14.77 14.60 -16.56
C ILE A 314 -13.83 13.45 -16.95
N CYS A 315 -14.27 12.19 -16.84
CA CYS A 315 -13.47 11.02 -17.23
C CYS A 315 -13.06 11.06 -18.72
N ASN A 316 -13.96 11.52 -19.59
CA ASN A 316 -13.68 11.57 -21.03
C ASN A 316 -12.75 12.71 -21.44
N LYS A 317 -12.84 13.86 -20.78
CA LYS A 317 -12.04 15.07 -21.10
C LYS A 317 -10.71 15.14 -20.37
N ARG A 318 -10.59 14.41 -19.27
CA ARG A 318 -9.48 14.35 -18.32
C ARG A 318 -9.28 15.59 -17.45
N GLU A 319 -9.26 16.78 -18.02
CA GLU A 319 -9.17 18.07 -17.31
C GLU A 319 -10.26 19.01 -17.81
N VAL A 320 -11.09 19.52 -16.91
CA VAL A 320 -12.20 20.39 -17.27
C VAL A 320 -12.43 21.48 -16.23
N SER A 321 -12.82 22.66 -16.69
CA SER A 321 -13.27 23.72 -15.79
C SER A 321 -14.76 23.57 -15.45
N ARG A 322 -15.19 24.16 -14.33
CA ARG A 322 -16.61 24.25 -13.98
C ARG A 322 -17.44 24.87 -15.11
N ALA A 323 -16.89 25.89 -15.80
CA ALA A 323 -17.57 26.55 -16.91
C ALA A 323 -17.80 25.62 -18.10
N ASP A 324 -16.82 24.75 -18.42
CA ASP A 324 -16.93 23.76 -19.50
C ASP A 324 -18.00 22.73 -19.15
N ILE A 325 -18.02 22.21 -17.92
CA ILE A 325 -19.03 21.25 -17.46
C ILE A 325 -20.43 21.83 -17.61
N LYS A 326 -20.63 23.07 -17.15
CA LYS A 326 -21.93 23.74 -17.22
C LYS A 326 -22.40 23.94 -18.66
N LYS A 327 -21.50 24.42 -19.52
CA LYS A 327 -21.78 24.72 -20.93
C LYS A 327 -22.06 23.45 -21.74
N ASP A 328 -21.16 22.49 -21.70
CA ASP A 328 -21.21 21.33 -22.57
C ASP A 328 -22.31 20.33 -22.17
N LEU A 329 -22.66 20.29 -20.88
CA LEU A 329 -23.78 19.48 -20.37
C LEU A 329 -25.11 20.25 -20.30
N ASN A 330 -25.15 21.53 -20.73
CA ASN A 330 -26.33 22.39 -20.67
C ASN A 330 -27.04 22.42 -19.30
N LEU A 331 -26.23 22.54 -18.21
CA LEU A 331 -26.77 22.52 -16.86
C LEU A 331 -27.43 23.88 -16.51
N GLU A 332 -28.72 23.84 -16.15
CA GLU A 332 -29.48 25.03 -15.72
C GLU A 332 -29.17 25.47 -14.26
N THR A 333 -28.21 24.81 -13.62
CA THR A 333 -27.81 25.03 -12.22
C THR A 333 -26.96 26.30 -12.08
N ASP A 334 -27.10 27.04 -10.97
CA ASP A 334 -26.20 28.17 -10.69
C ASP A 334 -24.75 27.67 -10.38
N ASP A 335 -23.80 28.61 -10.48
CA ASP A 335 -22.37 28.28 -10.33
C ASP A 335 -22.00 27.85 -8.92
N ARG A 336 -22.70 28.32 -7.88
CA ARG A 336 -22.46 27.96 -6.49
C ARG A 336 -22.94 26.55 -6.21
N GLU A 337 -24.12 26.22 -6.74
CA GLU A 337 -24.69 24.89 -6.57
C GLU A 337 -23.85 23.83 -7.33
N LEU A 338 -23.43 24.12 -8.57
CA LEU A 338 -22.53 23.23 -9.31
C LEU A 338 -21.20 23.05 -8.58
N GLU A 339 -20.60 24.13 -8.06
CA GLU A 339 -19.37 24.05 -7.27
C GLU A 339 -19.53 23.20 -6.02
N LYS A 340 -20.67 23.32 -5.32
CA LYS A 340 -21.00 22.50 -4.15
C LYS A 340 -21.07 21.01 -4.51
N ARG A 341 -21.69 20.67 -5.65
CA ARG A 341 -21.79 19.31 -6.17
C ARG A 341 -20.41 18.72 -6.53
N LEU A 342 -19.61 19.49 -7.28
CA LEU A 342 -18.26 19.07 -7.66
C LEU A 342 -17.38 18.84 -6.42
N LYS A 343 -17.44 19.73 -5.42
CA LYS A 343 -16.76 19.54 -4.14
C LYS A 343 -17.25 18.30 -3.38
N ALA A 344 -18.53 17.95 -3.50
CA ALA A 344 -19.05 16.73 -2.90
C ALA A 344 -18.49 15.47 -3.59
N PHE A 345 -18.35 15.48 -4.92
CA PHE A 345 -17.68 14.39 -5.66
C PHE A 345 -16.19 14.30 -5.34
N VAL A 346 -15.50 15.43 -5.17
CA VAL A 346 -14.09 15.43 -4.70
C VAL A 346 -13.98 14.82 -3.30
N LYS A 347 -14.88 15.22 -2.37
CA LYS A 347 -14.91 14.63 -1.02
C LYS A 347 -15.25 13.15 -1.01
N ALA A 348 -16.03 12.70 -1.98
CA ALA A 348 -16.34 11.30 -2.21
C ALA A 348 -15.25 10.55 -2.98
N ASP A 349 -14.13 11.20 -3.33
CA ASP A 349 -13.00 10.60 -4.04
C ASP A 349 -13.35 9.95 -5.39
N ILE A 350 -14.35 10.51 -6.08
CA ILE A 350 -14.80 10.09 -7.41
C ILE A 350 -14.14 10.92 -8.51
N ILE A 351 -13.87 12.20 -8.22
CA ILE A 351 -13.12 13.11 -9.07
C ILE A 351 -12.05 13.81 -8.23
N GLU A 352 -11.05 14.36 -8.88
CA GLU A 352 -10.00 15.16 -8.24
C GLU A 352 -10.14 16.64 -8.62
N GLN A 353 -9.73 17.51 -7.71
CA GLN A 353 -9.57 18.93 -7.98
C GLN A 353 -8.10 19.25 -8.10
N GLU A 354 -7.70 19.91 -9.19
CA GLU A 354 -6.33 20.37 -9.35
C GLU A 354 -5.97 21.52 -8.39
N THR A 355 -4.68 21.77 -8.26
CA THR A 355 -4.13 22.87 -7.45
C THR A 355 -4.58 24.25 -7.94
N SER A 356 -4.94 24.39 -9.22
CA SER A 356 -5.59 25.58 -9.75
C SER A 356 -7.10 25.55 -9.45
N ASN A 357 -7.60 26.53 -8.76
CA ASN A 357 -9.02 26.65 -8.41
C ASN A 357 -9.92 26.52 -9.65
N PHE A 358 -10.97 25.68 -9.51
CA PHE A 358 -12.03 25.44 -10.51
C PHE A 358 -11.69 24.51 -11.67
N GLN A 359 -10.57 23.80 -11.64
CA GLN A 359 -10.31 22.69 -12.56
C GLN A 359 -10.51 21.34 -11.85
N TYR A 360 -11.16 20.44 -12.56
CA TYR A 360 -11.51 19.10 -12.08
C TYR A 360 -11.01 18.06 -13.07
N GLN A 361 -10.55 16.93 -12.55
CA GLN A 361 -10.04 15.82 -13.36
C GLN A 361 -10.58 14.48 -12.88
N ALA A 362 -10.47 13.48 -13.74
CA ALA A 362 -10.70 12.10 -13.35
C ALA A 362 -9.65 11.66 -12.34
N VAL A 363 -10.06 10.80 -11.42
CA VAL A 363 -9.10 10.18 -10.49
C VAL A 363 -8.05 9.37 -11.27
N HIS A 364 -6.82 9.42 -10.79
CA HIS A 364 -5.72 8.63 -11.34
C HIS A 364 -5.85 7.15 -10.94
N ASP A 365 -6.87 6.47 -11.49
CA ASP A 365 -7.14 5.06 -11.27
C ASP A 365 -7.76 4.48 -12.55
N ASN A 366 -6.93 3.84 -13.35
CA ASN A 366 -7.34 3.31 -14.64
C ASN A 366 -8.39 2.19 -14.53
N ILE A 367 -8.38 1.40 -13.47
CA ILE A 367 -9.35 0.31 -13.28
C ILE A 367 -10.70 0.86 -12.83
N PHE A 368 -10.72 1.84 -11.93
CA PHE A 368 -11.94 2.55 -11.56
C PHE A 368 -12.59 3.22 -12.78
N ASP A 369 -11.80 3.96 -13.59
CA ASP A 369 -12.26 4.59 -14.84
C ASP A 369 -12.87 3.56 -15.80
N LYS A 370 -12.21 2.39 -15.95
CA LYS A 370 -12.70 1.29 -16.79
C LYS A 370 -14.07 0.77 -16.33
N VAL A 371 -14.23 0.52 -15.02
CA VAL A 371 -15.50 0.05 -14.47
C VAL A 371 -16.58 1.11 -14.65
N PHE A 372 -16.29 2.35 -14.28
CA PHE A 372 -17.27 3.44 -14.35
C PHE A 372 -17.76 3.68 -15.78
N ARG A 373 -16.83 3.83 -16.72
CA ARG A 373 -17.16 4.02 -18.16
C ARG A 373 -17.85 2.79 -18.73
N GLY A 374 -17.41 1.58 -18.38
CA GLY A 374 -18.02 0.35 -18.88
C GLY A 374 -19.47 0.17 -18.49
N VAL A 375 -19.87 0.69 -17.34
CA VAL A 375 -21.25 0.56 -16.84
C VAL A 375 -22.14 1.71 -17.29
N TYR A 376 -21.69 2.95 -17.14
CA TYR A 376 -22.56 4.11 -17.31
C TYR A 376 -22.45 4.78 -18.68
N GLN A 377 -21.37 4.59 -19.43
CA GLN A 377 -21.24 5.19 -20.76
C GLN A 377 -22.18 4.53 -21.78
N GLU A 378 -22.44 3.22 -21.63
CA GLU A 378 -23.45 2.52 -22.43
C GLU A 378 -24.85 3.11 -22.17
N GLU A 379 -25.16 3.44 -20.92
CA GLU A 379 -26.44 4.04 -20.50
C GLU A 379 -26.63 5.45 -21.09
N ILE A 380 -25.55 6.23 -21.23
CA ILE A 380 -25.61 7.65 -21.61
C ILE A 380 -25.43 7.87 -23.12
N ASP A 381 -24.47 7.17 -23.76
CA ASP A 381 -24.02 7.43 -25.12
C ASP A 381 -24.30 6.28 -26.10
N GLY A 382 -24.90 5.15 -25.66
CA GLY A 382 -25.03 3.94 -26.46
C GLY A 382 -23.69 3.31 -26.84
N PHE A 383 -22.69 3.48 -26.00
CA PHE A 383 -21.30 3.04 -26.20
C PHE A 383 -21.13 1.54 -25.94
N THR A 384 -20.35 0.85 -26.75
CA THR A 384 -20.13 -0.59 -26.57
C THR A 384 -18.92 -0.87 -25.65
N PRO A 385 -19.03 -1.83 -24.69
CA PRO A 385 -17.92 -2.24 -23.82
C PRO A 385 -16.64 -2.67 -24.57
N ASP A 386 -16.78 -3.15 -25.82
CA ASP A 386 -15.66 -3.61 -26.66
C ASP A 386 -14.65 -2.50 -27.00
N LYS A 387 -15.09 -1.25 -27.10
CA LYS A 387 -14.18 -0.12 -27.36
C LYS A 387 -13.29 0.16 -26.15
N ILE A 388 -13.83 0.09 -24.96
CA ILE A 388 -13.06 0.24 -23.70
C ILE A 388 -12.05 -0.89 -23.57
N LYS A 389 -12.44 -2.13 -23.89
CA LYS A 389 -11.53 -3.28 -23.90
C LYS A 389 -10.36 -3.09 -24.86
N LEU A 390 -10.60 -2.48 -26.03
CA LEU A 390 -9.54 -2.16 -27.00
C LEU A 390 -8.56 -1.10 -26.45
N GLU A 391 -9.05 -0.03 -25.83
CA GLU A 391 -8.20 1.00 -25.20
C GLU A 391 -7.28 0.39 -24.12
N TYR A 392 -7.79 -0.56 -23.34
CA TYR A 392 -7.00 -1.25 -22.31
C TYR A 392 -5.97 -2.21 -22.89
N ARG A 393 -6.28 -2.88 -24.01
CA ARG A 393 -5.29 -3.71 -24.72
C ARG A 393 -4.14 -2.86 -25.27
N GLU A 394 -4.41 -1.63 -25.71
CA GLU A 394 -3.38 -0.70 -26.14
C GLU A 394 -2.54 -0.19 -24.95
N LEU A 395 -3.19 0.10 -23.82
CA LEU A 395 -2.50 0.44 -22.58
C LEU A 395 -1.57 -0.70 -22.13
N TYR A 396 -2.07 -1.94 -22.16
CA TYR A 396 -1.25 -3.13 -21.85
C TYR A 396 -0.03 -3.25 -22.78
N LYS A 397 -0.20 -3.06 -24.08
CA LYS A 397 0.93 -3.06 -25.03
C LYS A 397 1.96 -1.99 -24.69
N LYS A 398 1.51 -0.82 -24.26
CA LYS A 398 2.39 0.27 -23.81
C LYS A 398 3.14 -0.10 -22.52
N VAL A 399 2.44 -0.67 -21.55
CA VAL A 399 3.02 -1.19 -20.28
C VAL A 399 4.02 -2.30 -20.57
N SER A 400 3.66 -3.28 -21.39
CA SER A 400 4.53 -4.37 -21.83
C SER A 400 5.76 -3.87 -22.62
N GLY A 401 5.61 -2.80 -23.41
CA GLY A 401 6.73 -2.13 -24.10
C GLY A 401 7.70 -1.43 -23.15
N GLN A 402 7.19 -0.84 -22.06
CA GLN A 402 8.02 -0.27 -20.99
C GLN A 402 8.78 -1.35 -20.20
N PHE A 403 8.25 -2.57 -20.13
CA PHE A 403 8.87 -3.71 -19.48
C PHE A 403 10.31 -3.98 -19.96
N ASN A 404 10.59 -3.88 -21.25
CA ASN A 404 11.94 -4.09 -21.76
C ASN A 404 12.96 -3.08 -21.20
N LYS A 405 12.53 -1.89 -20.83
CA LYS A 405 13.39 -0.89 -20.17
C LYS A 405 13.61 -1.27 -18.69
N TYR A 406 12.54 -1.67 -17.98
CA TYR A 406 12.62 -2.07 -16.57
C TYR A 406 13.34 -3.41 -16.38
N LYS A 407 13.30 -4.31 -17.37
CA LYS A 407 14.02 -5.59 -17.32
C LYS A 407 15.54 -5.41 -17.16
N GLY A 408 16.11 -4.36 -17.75
CA GLY A 408 17.51 -3.98 -17.54
C GLY A 408 17.78 -3.57 -16.09
N GLU A 409 17.06 -2.55 -15.62
CA GLU A 409 17.21 -1.97 -14.27
C GLU A 409 16.96 -3.00 -13.16
N PHE A 410 15.99 -3.90 -13.36
CA PHE A 410 15.68 -4.94 -12.40
C PHE A 410 16.76 -6.04 -12.33
N SER A 411 17.36 -6.39 -13.45
CA SER A 411 18.44 -7.39 -13.46
C SER A 411 19.71 -6.87 -12.76
N GLU A 412 19.96 -5.58 -12.86
CA GLU A 412 21.00 -4.91 -12.07
C GLU A 412 20.72 -5.05 -10.57
N TYR A 413 19.45 -4.82 -10.16
CA TYR A 413 19.02 -4.98 -8.78
C TYR A 413 19.17 -6.42 -8.27
N ILE A 414 18.74 -7.43 -9.05
CA ILE A 414 18.87 -8.85 -8.67
C ILE A 414 20.34 -9.19 -8.42
N ILE A 415 21.23 -8.85 -9.35
CA ILE A 415 22.65 -9.17 -9.21
C ILE A 415 23.26 -8.41 -8.02
N ILE A 416 22.90 -7.16 -7.81
CA ILE A 416 23.28 -6.41 -6.60
C ILE A 416 22.78 -7.11 -5.33
N ASN A 417 21.57 -7.62 -5.34
CA ASN A 417 21.01 -8.36 -4.19
C ASN A 417 21.76 -9.68 -3.94
N HIS A 418 22.07 -10.44 -4.99
CA HIS A 418 22.92 -11.63 -4.87
C HIS A 418 24.29 -11.28 -4.26
N LEU A 419 24.94 -10.24 -4.74
CA LEU A 419 26.24 -9.79 -4.21
C LEU A 419 26.15 -9.35 -2.74
N LYS A 420 25.06 -8.71 -2.33
CA LYS A 420 24.86 -8.25 -0.93
C LYS A 420 24.57 -9.38 0.06
N HIS A 421 23.83 -10.39 -0.33
CA HIS A 421 23.21 -11.29 0.64
C HIS A 421 23.54 -12.75 0.46
N HIS A 422 23.99 -13.19 -0.74
CA HIS A 422 24.08 -14.59 -1.10
C HIS A 422 25.47 -15.05 -1.51
N THR A 423 26.22 -14.29 -2.30
CA THR A 423 27.46 -14.76 -2.91
C THR A 423 28.53 -15.21 -1.92
N TYR A 424 28.78 -14.46 -0.85
CA TYR A 424 29.76 -14.80 0.17
C TYR A 424 29.33 -15.98 1.06
N LYS A 425 28.02 -16.24 1.17
CA LYS A 425 27.47 -17.39 1.93
C LYS A 425 27.50 -18.69 1.13
N GLN A 426 27.36 -18.59 -0.20
CA GLN A 426 27.30 -19.70 -1.14
C GLN A 426 28.40 -19.60 -2.19
N ASN A 427 29.59 -19.27 -1.76
CA ASN A 427 30.74 -18.92 -2.62
C ASN A 427 30.96 -19.90 -3.78
N ASP A 428 31.03 -21.21 -3.50
CA ASP A 428 31.35 -22.20 -4.51
C ASP A 428 30.29 -22.29 -5.61
N LEU A 429 29.03 -22.11 -5.25
CA LEU A 429 27.93 -22.04 -6.20
C LEU A 429 28.09 -20.86 -7.15
N TYR A 430 28.30 -19.64 -6.62
CA TYR A 430 28.41 -18.45 -7.43
C TYR A 430 29.71 -18.39 -8.26
N VAL A 431 30.81 -18.87 -7.71
CA VAL A 431 32.09 -19.00 -8.46
C VAL A 431 31.91 -19.96 -9.64
N SER A 432 31.15 -21.05 -9.50
CA SER A 432 30.89 -22.01 -10.59
C SER A 432 30.07 -21.42 -11.75
N MET A 433 29.33 -20.33 -11.52
CA MET A 433 28.50 -19.66 -12.54
C MET A 433 29.28 -18.61 -13.35
N ILE A 434 30.53 -18.30 -12.98
CA ILE A 434 31.29 -17.18 -13.54
C ILE A 434 32.60 -17.67 -14.13
N HIS A 435 32.88 -17.28 -15.36
CA HIS A 435 34.12 -17.60 -16.07
C HIS A 435 35.18 -16.51 -15.87
N ASN A 436 36.45 -16.85 -16.04
CA ASN A 436 37.62 -15.97 -15.97
C ASN A 436 37.83 -15.27 -14.61
N LEU A 437 37.34 -15.85 -13.53
CA LEU A 437 37.73 -15.39 -12.19
C LEU A 437 39.19 -15.73 -11.91
N PRO A 438 39.91 -14.95 -11.09
CA PRO A 438 41.27 -15.31 -10.62
C PRO A 438 41.30 -16.64 -9.88
N GLU A 439 42.41 -17.34 -9.94
CA GLU A 439 42.60 -18.55 -9.13
C GLU A 439 42.39 -18.23 -7.64
N LYS A 440 41.65 -19.10 -6.95
CA LYS A 440 41.32 -18.97 -5.54
C LYS A 440 40.49 -17.71 -5.21
N PHE A 441 39.75 -17.14 -6.19
CA PHE A 441 38.83 -16.08 -5.93
C PHE A 441 37.72 -16.54 -4.98
N THR A 442 37.40 -15.70 -4.01
CA THR A 442 36.26 -15.86 -3.10
C THR A 442 35.46 -14.57 -3.04
N PHE A 443 34.13 -14.67 -3.09
CA PHE A 443 33.27 -13.54 -2.78
C PHE A 443 33.41 -13.18 -1.31
N VAL A 444 33.35 -11.90 -1.02
CA VAL A 444 33.44 -11.33 0.33
C VAL A 444 32.17 -10.56 0.65
N GLU A 445 31.96 -10.23 1.90
CA GLU A 445 30.98 -9.23 2.28
C GLU A 445 31.52 -7.86 1.89
N TYR A 446 30.91 -7.24 0.86
CA TYR A 446 31.36 -5.96 0.34
C TYR A 446 30.93 -4.81 1.26
N ASP A 447 31.81 -3.83 1.48
CA ASP A 447 31.55 -2.65 2.30
C ASP A 447 30.35 -1.84 1.78
N SER A 448 30.22 -1.77 0.46
CA SER A 448 29.13 -1.08 -0.23
C SER A 448 28.96 -1.60 -1.66
N ILE A 449 27.69 -1.67 -2.12
CA ILE A 449 27.36 -2.09 -3.49
C ILE A 449 26.25 -1.18 -4.01
N TRP A 450 26.48 -0.57 -5.18
CA TRP A 450 25.50 0.31 -5.83
C TRP A 450 25.69 0.40 -7.34
N SER A 451 24.71 0.95 -8.05
CA SER A 451 24.86 1.40 -9.44
C SER A 451 25.61 2.73 -9.44
N TYR A 452 26.75 2.79 -10.12
CA TYR A 452 27.68 3.91 -10.06
C TYR A 452 27.41 4.94 -11.16
N THR A 453 27.39 6.20 -10.79
CA THR A 453 27.45 7.34 -11.72
C THR A 453 28.56 8.27 -11.28
N ALA A 454 29.46 8.62 -12.22
CA ALA A 454 30.59 9.47 -11.92
C ALA A 454 30.16 10.85 -11.37
N SER A 455 30.85 11.30 -10.32
CA SER A 455 30.60 12.62 -9.76
C SER A 455 30.80 13.72 -10.82
N PRO A 456 29.98 14.78 -10.82
CA PRO A 456 30.14 15.95 -11.69
C PRO A 456 31.52 16.58 -11.62
N VAL A 457 32.25 16.41 -10.50
CA VAL A 457 33.64 16.87 -10.32
C VAL A 457 34.59 16.30 -11.38
N HIS A 458 34.33 15.07 -11.84
CA HIS A 458 35.16 14.42 -12.85
C HIS A 458 34.89 14.91 -14.28
N LYS A 459 33.88 15.75 -14.50
CA LYS A 459 33.43 16.26 -15.82
C LYS A 459 33.25 15.17 -16.88
N LYS A 460 32.94 13.95 -16.46
CA LYS A 460 32.71 12.78 -17.30
C LYS A 460 31.38 12.15 -16.97
N ASN A 461 30.58 11.85 -18.00
CA ASN A 461 29.31 11.11 -17.83
C ASN A 461 29.60 9.61 -17.98
N ILE A 462 30.04 8.97 -16.89
CA ILE A 462 30.34 7.54 -16.86
C ILE A 462 29.36 6.89 -15.89
N GLN A 463 28.66 5.86 -16.39
CA GLN A 463 27.76 5.04 -15.61
C GLN A 463 28.19 3.56 -15.73
N ILE A 464 28.15 2.84 -14.61
CA ILE A 464 28.43 1.42 -14.45
C ILE A 464 27.30 0.81 -13.65
N ASP A 465 26.80 -0.35 -14.08
CA ASP A 465 25.61 -0.98 -13.48
C ASP A 465 25.90 -1.49 -12.06
N ILE A 466 27.14 -1.94 -11.79
CA ILE A 466 27.54 -2.48 -10.47
C ILE A 466 28.92 -1.95 -10.08
N LEU A 467 29.01 -1.33 -8.93
CA LEU A 467 30.26 -1.08 -8.22
C LEU A 467 30.16 -1.67 -6.82
N ALA A 468 30.93 -2.73 -6.52
CA ALA A 468 31.02 -3.34 -5.21
C ALA A 468 32.40 -3.11 -4.61
N HIS A 469 32.46 -2.33 -3.54
CA HIS A 469 33.69 -2.00 -2.81
C HIS A 469 34.03 -3.09 -1.78
N ALA A 470 35.29 -3.50 -1.80
CA ALA A 470 35.87 -4.42 -0.83
C ALA A 470 37.09 -3.80 -0.13
N GLY A 471 37.49 -4.37 1.00
CA GLY A 471 38.70 -3.93 1.72
C GLY A 471 39.97 -4.01 0.85
N ALA A 472 41.01 -3.25 1.22
CA ALA A 472 42.21 -2.98 0.42
C ALA A 472 42.91 -4.25 -0.11
N GLU A 473 42.87 -5.37 0.59
CA GLU A 473 43.50 -6.62 0.16
C GLU A 473 42.58 -7.53 -0.68
N GLN A 474 41.30 -7.20 -0.81
CA GLN A 474 40.27 -7.97 -1.47
C GLN A 474 39.94 -7.39 -2.86
N TYR A 475 39.23 -8.15 -3.67
CA TYR A 475 38.81 -7.69 -4.99
C TYR A 475 37.45 -6.94 -4.91
N SER A 476 37.46 -5.67 -5.28
CA SER A 476 36.24 -4.93 -5.64
C SER A 476 35.72 -5.41 -6.99
N LEU A 477 34.40 -5.31 -7.25
CA LEU A 477 33.81 -5.65 -8.53
C LEU A 477 33.32 -4.41 -9.26
N ILE A 478 33.60 -4.34 -10.55
CA ILE A 478 33.07 -3.32 -11.48
C ILE A 478 32.35 -4.08 -12.58
N GLY A 479 31.01 -3.95 -12.65
CA GLY A 479 30.17 -4.83 -13.46
C GLY A 479 29.20 -4.14 -14.40
N GLU A 480 28.90 -4.81 -15.50
CA GLU A 480 27.87 -4.45 -16.48
C GLU A 480 26.87 -5.60 -16.58
N VAL A 481 25.58 -5.28 -16.63
CA VAL A 481 24.46 -6.24 -16.68
C VAL A 481 23.64 -6.01 -17.94
N LYS A 482 23.39 -7.06 -18.72
CA LYS A 482 22.54 -7.03 -19.91
C LYS A 482 21.57 -8.19 -19.90
N ASN A 483 20.33 -7.92 -19.55
CA ASN A 483 19.22 -8.87 -19.63
C ASN A 483 18.33 -8.55 -20.84
N ARG A 484 18.70 -9.07 -22.01
CA ARG A 484 18.01 -8.84 -23.28
C ARG A 484 18.16 -10.04 -24.21
N LYS A 485 17.34 -10.10 -25.28
CA LYS A 485 17.42 -11.19 -26.28
C LYS A 485 18.69 -11.18 -27.14
N ALA A 486 19.37 -10.04 -27.28
CA ALA A 486 20.56 -9.90 -28.11
C ALA A 486 21.83 -10.21 -27.30
N LYS A 487 22.73 -11.01 -27.92
CA LYS A 487 24.03 -11.35 -27.33
C LYS A 487 24.91 -10.11 -27.13
N PHE A 488 25.80 -10.18 -26.14
CA PHE A 488 26.76 -9.12 -25.84
C PHE A 488 27.85 -9.06 -26.93
N SER A 489 28.09 -7.88 -27.48
CA SER A 489 28.96 -7.68 -28.62
C SER A 489 30.39 -7.27 -28.20
N LEU A 490 31.36 -7.47 -29.12
CA LEU A 490 32.75 -7.00 -28.95
C LEU A 490 32.85 -5.47 -28.76
N LYS A 491 31.97 -4.71 -29.42
CA LYS A 491 31.95 -3.24 -29.30
C LYS A 491 31.58 -2.85 -27.87
N GLU A 492 30.53 -3.42 -27.34
CA GLU A 492 30.07 -3.15 -25.97
C GLU A 492 31.12 -3.60 -24.93
N ALA A 493 31.76 -4.75 -25.14
CA ALA A 493 32.84 -5.20 -24.25
C ALA A 493 34.03 -4.24 -24.17
N LYS A 494 34.42 -3.65 -25.32
CA LYS A 494 35.48 -2.63 -25.37
C LYS A 494 35.05 -1.33 -24.69
N GLU A 495 33.81 -0.91 -24.90
CA GLU A 495 33.25 0.30 -24.25
C GLU A 495 33.19 0.12 -22.73
N PHE A 496 32.66 -1.01 -22.26
CA PHE A 496 32.66 -1.34 -20.83
C PHE A 496 34.06 -1.37 -20.23
N PHE A 497 35.01 -2.07 -20.87
CA PHE A 497 36.38 -2.16 -20.39
C PHE A 497 37.04 -0.79 -20.19
N ASN A 498 36.81 0.14 -21.13
CA ASN A 498 37.31 1.49 -21.03
C ASN A 498 36.66 2.28 -19.89
N LYS A 499 35.35 2.15 -19.71
CA LYS A 499 34.62 2.75 -18.59
C LYS A 499 35.10 2.19 -17.24
N ALA A 500 35.19 0.85 -17.12
CA ALA A 500 35.62 0.20 -15.89
C ALA A 500 37.03 0.60 -15.45
N LYS A 501 37.97 0.75 -16.41
CA LYS A 501 39.32 1.28 -16.11
C LYS A 501 39.27 2.70 -15.55
N GLN A 502 38.43 3.56 -16.12
CA GLN A 502 38.31 4.94 -15.66
C GLN A 502 37.70 4.98 -14.24
N VAL A 503 36.65 4.18 -13.98
CA VAL A 503 36.05 4.08 -12.65
C VAL A 503 37.07 3.55 -11.63
N LYS A 504 37.81 2.49 -11.97
CA LYS A 504 38.89 1.98 -11.10
C LYS A 504 39.89 3.10 -10.69
N GLN A 505 40.26 3.99 -11.63
CA GLN A 505 41.17 5.10 -11.35
C GLN A 505 40.51 6.21 -10.54
N MET A 506 39.25 6.57 -10.86
CA MET A 506 38.53 7.66 -10.19
C MET A 506 38.20 7.30 -8.72
N GLU A 507 37.90 6.05 -8.45
CA GLU A 507 37.57 5.56 -7.12
C GLU A 507 38.80 5.02 -6.35
N ASN A 508 40.02 5.15 -6.90
CA ASN A 508 41.28 4.70 -6.29
C ASN A 508 41.24 3.22 -5.85
N ILE A 509 40.67 2.34 -6.68
CA ILE A 509 40.56 0.91 -6.38
C ILE A 509 41.85 0.20 -6.78
N ASP A 510 42.56 -0.40 -5.83
CA ASP A 510 43.81 -1.11 -6.09
C ASP A 510 43.56 -2.45 -6.80
N LYS A 511 42.69 -3.28 -6.26
CA LYS A 511 42.36 -4.60 -6.81
C LYS A 511 40.89 -4.62 -7.29
N ALA A 512 40.67 -4.81 -8.57
CA ALA A 512 39.33 -4.88 -9.15
C ALA A 512 39.20 -6.03 -10.14
N ILE A 513 38.05 -6.72 -10.10
CA ILE A 513 37.58 -7.62 -11.16
C ILE A 513 36.57 -6.87 -12.00
N PHE A 514 36.77 -6.83 -13.32
CA PHE A 514 35.77 -6.39 -14.27
C PHE A 514 34.89 -7.58 -14.64
N ILE A 515 33.58 -7.45 -14.56
CA ILE A 515 32.64 -8.54 -14.75
C ILE A 515 31.46 -8.14 -15.64
N ILE A 516 31.02 -9.04 -16.52
CA ILE A 516 29.87 -8.81 -17.38
C ILE A 516 28.87 -9.95 -17.20
N PHE A 517 27.63 -9.62 -16.93
CA PHE A 517 26.50 -10.54 -16.85
C PHE A 517 25.60 -10.35 -18.09
N SER A 518 25.36 -11.41 -18.87
CA SER A 518 24.55 -11.35 -20.08
C SER A 518 23.65 -12.57 -20.23
N SER A 519 22.34 -12.42 -20.01
CA SER A 519 21.36 -13.53 -20.07
C SER A 519 21.25 -14.20 -21.45
N ALA A 520 21.58 -13.49 -22.53
CA ALA A 520 21.59 -14.03 -23.91
C ALA A 520 22.98 -14.58 -24.33
N GLY A 521 23.99 -14.47 -23.44
CA GLY A 521 25.35 -14.86 -23.73
C GLY A 521 26.12 -13.87 -24.60
N PHE A 522 27.19 -14.35 -25.23
CA PHE A 522 28.20 -13.54 -25.89
C PHE A 522 28.46 -14.01 -27.32
N TYR A 523 28.92 -13.10 -28.20
CA TYR A 523 29.45 -13.50 -29.51
C TYR A 523 30.87 -14.09 -29.35
N LYS A 524 31.25 -15.01 -30.23
CA LYS A 524 32.57 -15.70 -30.18
C LYS A 524 33.78 -14.74 -30.14
N ASN A 525 33.74 -13.67 -30.93
CA ASN A 525 34.78 -12.64 -30.94
C ASN A 525 34.81 -11.79 -29.64
N CYS A 526 33.67 -11.66 -28.98
CA CYS A 526 33.57 -11.02 -27.66
C CYS A 526 34.24 -11.91 -26.60
N LEU A 527 33.90 -13.22 -26.53
CA LEU A 527 34.49 -14.15 -25.58
C LEU A 527 36.03 -14.16 -25.65
N LYS A 528 36.60 -14.17 -26.88
CA LYS A 528 38.06 -14.06 -27.05
C LYS A 528 38.61 -12.81 -26.38
N PHE A 529 37.97 -11.65 -26.60
CA PHE A 529 38.39 -10.39 -25.98
C PHE A 529 38.30 -10.43 -24.46
N LEU A 530 37.20 -11.00 -23.92
CA LEU A 530 37.03 -11.12 -22.45
C LEU A 530 38.14 -11.98 -21.83
N THR A 531 38.48 -13.10 -22.47
CA THR A 531 39.58 -13.97 -22.03
C THR A 531 40.94 -13.26 -22.13
N ASP A 532 41.23 -12.62 -23.26
CA ASP A 532 42.49 -11.88 -23.48
C ASP A 532 42.68 -10.72 -22.48
N LYS A 533 41.63 -10.11 -21.99
CA LYS A 533 41.61 -8.99 -21.04
C LYS A 533 41.34 -9.40 -19.61
N GLN A 534 41.19 -10.71 -19.34
CA GLN A 534 40.86 -11.26 -18.01
C GLN A 534 39.59 -10.60 -17.41
N ILE A 535 38.59 -10.38 -18.24
CA ILE A 535 37.28 -9.90 -17.79
C ILE A 535 36.44 -11.10 -17.41
N ALA A 536 35.94 -11.14 -16.19
CA ALA A 536 35.02 -12.17 -15.74
C ALA A 536 33.66 -12.03 -16.47
N TYR A 537 32.99 -13.14 -16.73
CA TYR A 537 31.69 -13.08 -17.38
C TYR A 537 30.79 -14.25 -16.96
N SER A 538 29.49 -14.04 -17.04
CA SER A 538 28.49 -15.08 -16.84
C SER A 538 27.33 -14.95 -17.81
N GLU A 539 26.84 -16.11 -18.28
CA GLU A 539 25.58 -16.25 -19.04
C GLU A 539 24.57 -17.15 -18.31
N ASP A 540 24.86 -17.44 -17.02
CA ASP A 540 24.00 -18.29 -16.22
C ASP A 540 22.71 -17.57 -15.85
N LYS A 541 21.58 -18.14 -16.28
CA LYS A 541 20.25 -17.55 -16.07
C LYS A 541 19.85 -17.48 -14.62
N ARG A 542 20.36 -18.36 -13.76
CA ARG A 542 20.11 -18.37 -12.31
C ARG A 542 20.53 -17.06 -11.61
N LEU A 543 21.48 -16.33 -12.20
CA LEU A 543 21.89 -15.00 -11.70
C LEU A 543 20.89 -13.89 -12.01
N PHE A 544 19.91 -14.14 -12.88
CA PHE A 544 18.87 -13.20 -13.27
C PHE A 544 17.50 -13.59 -12.71
N ASP A 545 17.43 -14.69 -11.96
CA ASP A 545 16.23 -15.18 -11.28
C ASP A 545 16.33 -14.81 -9.77
N ILE A 546 15.17 -14.64 -9.11
CA ILE A 546 15.08 -14.32 -7.66
C ILE A 546 15.29 -15.60 -6.84
#